data_5c47a2b9f92dd029b37d89016735a4ee
#
_entry.id   5c47a2b9f92dd029b37d89016735a4ee
#
_cell.length_a   1.000
_cell.length_b   1.000
_cell.length_c   1.000
_cell.angle_alpha   90.00
_cell.angle_beta   90.00
_cell.angle_gamma   90.00
#
_symmetry.space_group_name_H-M   'P 1'
#
loop_
_entity.id
_entity.type
_entity.pdbx_description
1 polymer ?
#
loop_
_entity_poly.entity_id
_entity_poly.type
_entity_poly.pdbx_seq_one_letter_code
_entity_poly.pdbx_strand_id
1 'polypeptide(L)'
;SDVYNRQPVISEIELAYRVTKAPILAVTGTNGKTTTTTLLGSMIGHSSIPFAVAGNLGISLSREAELVAEDGVIAAEVSSFQLEFIKDFCPRAAVILNITPDHIERHHTMERYVAAKARIFENMGKDNCLLLNAEDEYTPILMKKAKNTTVCLFSISRDVEEGACLNGADLVIKRRGKVLKVAGIDELQLTGNQNYQNVLAAAFLAYEGGIPLEAIHDGIIEFKGLSHRIEFVRELDGVSYYNDSKATNTDAAIKGMETFDRPIILIAGGYDKHTKLDKFMKTVKARVKCLILLGLSLIHISE
;
A
#
# COMPACT_ATOMS: atom_id res chain seq x y z
N SER A 1 -23.88 8.83 13.30
CA SER A 1 -25.29 8.92 12.87
C SER A 1 -25.89 10.19 13.45
N ASP A 2 -26.50 10.98 12.60
CA ASP A 2 -27.33 12.09 13.06
C ASP A 2 -28.60 11.50 13.71
N VAL A 3 -28.61 11.47 15.03
CA VAL A 3 -29.69 10.88 15.82
C VAL A 3 -31.03 11.60 15.57
N TYR A 4 -30.99 12.89 15.21
CA TYR A 4 -32.18 13.70 14.95
C TYR A 4 -32.81 13.46 13.59
N ASN A 5 -31.98 13.23 12.54
CA ASN A 5 -32.48 13.11 11.17
C ASN A 5 -32.56 11.67 10.67
N ARG A 6 -32.07 10.68 11.43
CA ARG A 6 -32.00 9.25 11.04
C ARG A 6 -31.35 9.02 9.67
N GLN A 7 -30.46 9.93 9.25
CA GLN A 7 -29.78 9.85 7.97
C GLN A 7 -28.63 8.85 8.05
N PRO A 8 -28.42 8.03 7.00
CA PRO A 8 -27.27 7.16 6.95
C PRO A 8 -25.99 7.99 6.77
N VAL A 9 -24.95 7.66 7.56
CA VAL A 9 -23.60 8.20 7.36
C VAL A 9 -22.85 7.23 6.45
N ILE A 10 -22.33 7.74 5.36
CA ILE A 10 -21.50 6.99 4.42
C ILE A 10 -20.15 7.69 4.23
N SER A 11 -19.13 6.93 3.86
CA SER A 11 -17.83 7.48 3.51
C SER A 11 -17.83 8.04 2.08
N GLU A 12 -16.83 8.86 1.79
CA GLU A 12 -16.62 9.44 0.46
C GLU A 12 -16.40 8.35 -0.61
N ILE A 13 -15.68 7.27 -0.29
CA ILE A 13 -15.47 6.14 -1.21
C ILE A 13 -16.77 5.35 -1.49
N GLU A 14 -17.68 5.31 -0.53
CA GLU A 14 -19.01 4.72 -0.73
C GLU A 14 -19.84 5.55 -1.71
N LEU A 15 -19.78 6.90 -1.58
CA LEU A 15 -20.44 7.80 -2.53
C LEU A 15 -19.85 7.62 -3.93
N ALA A 16 -18.51 7.60 -4.04
CA ALA A 16 -17.82 7.38 -5.31
C ALA A 16 -18.24 6.06 -5.97
N TYR A 17 -18.30 4.97 -5.20
CA TYR A 17 -18.71 3.67 -5.70
C TYR A 17 -20.15 3.68 -6.27
N ARG A 18 -21.05 4.44 -5.65
CA ARG A 18 -22.45 4.53 -6.12
C ARG A 18 -22.63 5.32 -7.41
N VAL A 19 -21.70 6.18 -7.76
CA VAL A 19 -21.80 7.03 -8.95
C VAL A 19 -20.93 6.52 -10.10
N THR A 20 -19.80 5.85 -9.80
CA THR A 20 -18.94 5.32 -10.86
C THR A 20 -19.51 4.10 -11.55
N LYS A 21 -19.23 3.97 -12.84
CA LYS A 21 -19.41 2.73 -13.61
C LYS A 21 -18.08 2.01 -13.88
N ALA A 22 -16.97 2.72 -13.73
CA ALA A 22 -15.65 2.16 -13.92
C ALA A 22 -15.27 1.21 -12.78
N PRO A 23 -14.62 0.07 -13.05
CA PRO A 23 -14.11 -0.83 -12.01
C PRO A 23 -13.06 -0.15 -11.16
N ILE A 24 -13.12 -0.41 -9.83
CA ILE A 24 -12.17 0.10 -8.86
C ILE A 24 -11.15 -0.99 -8.51
N LEU A 25 -9.87 -0.64 -8.54
CA LEU A 25 -8.74 -1.41 -8.02
C LEU A 25 -8.31 -0.77 -6.71
N ALA A 26 -8.60 -1.41 -5.57
CA ALA A 26 -8.48 -0.79 -4.27
C ALA A 26 -7.23 -1.25 -3.52
N VAL A 27 -6.47 -0.28 -2.98
CA VAL A 27 -5.24 -0.53 -2.23
C VAL A 27 -5.40 -0.04 -0.79
N THR A 28 -5.27 -0.95 0.18
CA THR A 28 -5.18 -0.62 1.60
C THR A 28 -3.99 -1.31 2.27
N GLY A 29 -3.71 -0.97 3.50
CA GLY A 29 -2.61 -1.48 4.31
C GLY A 29 -2.19 -0.45 5.35
N THR A 30 -1.25 -0.77 6.20
CA THR A 30 -0.63 0.22 7.08
C THR A 30 0.37 1.05 6.29
N ASN A 31 1.32 0.39 5.63
CA ASN A 31 2.40 1.01 4.86
C ASN A 31 2.34 0.62 3.38
N GLY A 32 2.91 1.45 2.50
CA GLY A 32 3.05 1.17 1.08
C GLY A 32 1.86 1.58 0.20
N LYS A 33 0.72 1.95 0.76
CA LYS A 33 -0.51 2.32 0.01
C LYS A 33 -0.25 3.30 -1.13
N THR A 34 0.28 4.48 -0.81
CA THR A 34 0.51 5.54 -1.79
C THR A 34 1.47 5.10 -2.90
N THR A 35 2.56 4.41 -2.53
CA THR A 35 3.52 3.88 -3.51
C THR A 35 2.84 2.89 -4.44
N THR A 36 2.11 1.91 -3.90
CA THR A 36 1.41 0.89 -4.68
C THR A 36 0.34 1.49 -5.58
N THR A 37 -0.45 2.45 -5.06
CA THR A 37 -1.53 3.08 -5.85
C THR A 37 -0.97 3.97 -6.96
N THR A 38 0.11 4.71 -6.70
CA THR A 38 0.74 5.55 -7.73
C THR A 38 1.45 4.69 -8.78
N LEU A 39 2.11 3.62 -8.36
CA LEU A 39 2.73 2.66 -9.27
C LEU A 39 1.68 1.95 -10.16
N LEU A 40 0.54 1.56 -9.57
CA LEU A 40 -0.61 1.03 -10.32
C LEU A 40 -1.09 2.06 -11.36
N GLY A 41 -1.19 3.34 -10.98
CA GLY A 41 -1.50 4.43 -11.89
C GLY A 41 -0.46 4.59 -13.01
N SER A 42 0.84 4.42 -12.71
CA SER A 42 1.90 4.42 -13.73
C SER A 42 1.67 3.30 -14.75
N MET A 43 1.41 2.07 -14.30
CA MET A 43 1.15 0.94 -15.19
C MET A 43 -0.08 1.18 -16.09
N ILE A 44 -1.16 1.70 -15.53
CA ILE A 44 -2.37 1.99 -16.30
C ILE A 44 -2.10 3.10 -17.31
N GLY A 45 -1.34 4.12 -16.93
CA GLY A 45 -0.99 5.26 -17.79
C GLY A 45 -0.14 4.90 -19.02
N HIS A 46 0.53 3.74 -19.03
CA HIS A 46 1.21 3.19 -20.20
C HIS A 46 0.27 2.40 -21.13
N SER A 47 -1.00 2.27 -20.76
CA SER A 47 -2.04 1.68 -21.62
C SER A 47 -2.91 2.76 -22.26
N SER A 48 -3.78 2.37 -23.19
CA SER A 48 -4.80 3.24 -23.76
C SER A 48 -6.10 3.31 -22.95
N ILE A 49 -6.15 2.68 -21.76
CA ILE A 49 -7.35 2.59 -20.93
C ILE A 49 -7.56 3.90 -20.20
N PRO A 50 -8.73 4.55 -20.26
CA PRO A 50 -9.05 5.72 -19.46
C PRO A 50 -8.93 5.41 -17.97
N PHE A 51 -8.31 6.30 -17.19
CA PHE A 51 -8.09 5.99 -15.76
C PHE A 51 -8.05 7.25 -14.88
N ALA A 52 -8.19 6.98 -13.58
CA ALA A 52 -7.88 7.92 -12.52
C ALA A 52 -7.10 7.25 -11.38
N VAL A 53 -6.32 8.06 -10.66
CA VAL A 53 -5.66 7.69 -9.41
C VAL A 53 -6.19 8.61 -8.32
N ALA A 54 -6.90 8.06 -7.35
CA ALA A 54 -7.66 8.87 -6.40
C ALA A 54 -7.82 8.20 -5.01
N GLY A 55 -8.57 8.84 -4.13
CA GLY A 55 -8.94 8.32 -2.81
C GLY A 55 -8.21 9.03 -1.68
N ASN A 56 -7.61 8.28 -0.76
CA ASN A 56 -6.88 8.84 0.39
C ASN A 56 -5.55 9.51 0.00
N LEU A 57 -5.27 9.63 -1.27
CA LEU A 57 -4.12 10.35 -1.83
C LEU A 57 -4.59 11.39 -2.85
N GLY A 58 -4.16 12.64 -2.66
CA GLY A 58 -4.34 13.71 -3.63
C GLY A 58 -5.80 14.08 -3.91
N ILE A 59 -6.40 13.49 -4.95
CA ILE A 59 -7.73 13.84 -5.44
C ILE A 59 -8.77 12.89 -4.82
N SER A 60 -9.96 13.40 -4.46
CA SER A 60 -11.05 12.59 -3.92
C SER A 60 -11.57 11.59 -4.97
N LEU A 61 -11.91 10.38 -4.51
CA LEU A 61 -12.45 9.34 -5.39
C LEU A 61 -13.79 9.76 -6.01
N SER A 62 -14.64 10.46 -5.25
CA SER A 62 -15.94 10.93 -5.70
C SER A 62 -15.85 11.92 -6.86
N ARG A 63 -14.78 12.74 -6.91
CA ARG A 63 -14.54 13.66 -8.03
C ARG A 63 -14.23 12.89 -9.32
N GLU A 64 -13.35 11.91 -9.23
CA GLU A 64 -12.90 11.14 -10.41
C GLU A 64 -13.93 10.09 -10.85
N ALA A 65 -14.77 9.63 -9.93
CA ALA A 65 -15.76 8.59 -10.16
C ALA A 65 -16.76 8.88 -11.28
N GLU A 66 -17.09 10.17 -11.50
CA GLU A 66 -17.99 10.60 -12.58
C GLU A 66 -17.26 10.84 -13.90
N LEU A 67 -15.93 11.05 -13.86
CA LEU A 67 -15.13 11.43 -15.02
C LEU A 67 -14.58 10.23 -15.79
N VAL A 68 -14.37 9.10 -15.10
CA VAL A 68 -13.84 7.89 -15.73
C VAL A 68 -14.96 7.10 -16.38
N ALA A 69 -14.83 6.85 -17.67
CA ALA A 69 -15.80 6.09 -18.45
C ALA A 69 -15.90 4.61 -18.01
N GLU A 70 -16.96 3.92 -18.36
CA GLU A 70 -17.23 2.52 -17.95
C GLU A 70 -16.14 1.54 -18.41
N ASP A 71 -15.51 1.81 -19.55
CA ASP A 71 -14.37 1.05 -20.11
C ASP A 71 -13.01 1.46 -19.52
N GLY A 72 -13.02 2.41 -18.60
CA GLY A 72 -11.83 2.82 -17.85
C GLY A 72 -11.63 2.04 -16.57
N VAL A 73 -10.66 2.48 -15.74
CA VAL A 73 -10.34 1.88 -14.45
C VAL A 73 -9.90 2.93 -13.43
N ILE A 74 -10.23 2.73 -12.16
CA ILE A 74 -9.84 3.64 -11.08
C ILE A 74 -8.90 2.92 -10.12
N ALA A 75 -7.68 3.44 -9.94
CA ALA A 75 -6.76 3.04 -8.89
C ALA A 75 -7.06 3.84 -7.62
N ALA A 76 -7.53 3.18 -6.57
CA ALA A 76 -8.01 3.84 -5.36
C ALA A 76 -7.16 3.51 -4.13
N GLU A 77 -6.55 4.52 -3.50
CA GLU A 77 -6.00 4.38 -2.15
C GLU A 77 -7.14 4.47 -1.12
N VAL A 78 -7.23 3.47 -0.24
CA VAL A 78 -8.32 3.39 0.74
C VAL A 78 -7.75 3.27 2.16
N SER A 79 -8.14 4.18 3.05
CA SER A 79 -7.80 4.16 4.47
C SER A 79 -8.78 3.31 5.30
N SER A 80 -8.33 2.88 6.49
CA SER A 80 -9.23 2.19 7.44
C SER A 80 -10.40 3.06 7.88
N PHE A 81 -10.22 4.38 7.94
CA PHE A 81 -11.27 5.33 8.32
C PHE A 81 -12.39 5.42 7.29
N GLN A 82 -12.02 5.44 5.99
CA GLN A 82 -12.99 5.43 4.90
C GLN A 82 -13.78 4.11 4.88
N LEU A 83 -13.13 2.98 5.20
CA LEU A 83 -13.78 1.67 5.26
C LEU A 83 -14.77 1.52 6.42
N GLU A 84 -14.69 2.32 7.49
CA GLU A 84 -15.64 2.26 8.60
C GLU A 84 -17.09 2.56 8.19
N PHE A 85 -17.31 3.34 7.14
CA PHE A 85 -18.61 3.82 6.72
C PHE A 85 -18.99 3.42 5.29
N ILE A 86 -18.44 2.30 4.78
CA ILE A 86 -18.92 1.68 3.55
C ILE A 86 -20.20 0.88 3.80
N LYS A 87 -20.99 0.67 2.75
CA LYS A 87 -22.18 -0.16 2.76
C LYS A 87 -22.21 -1.11 1.57
N ASP A 88 -22.07 -0.57 0.38
CA ASP A 88 -22.17 -1.32 -0.89
C ASP A 88 -20.83 -1.36 -1.64
N PHE A 89 -19.80 -0.63 -1.18
CA PHE A 89 -18.48 -0.55 -1.80
C PHE A 89 -17.91 -1.94 -2.08
N CYS A 90 -17.69 -2.24 -3.37
CA CYS A 90 -17.23 -3.53 -3.87
C CYS A 90 -16.20 -3.32 -4.99
N PRO A 91 -14.90 -3.31 -4.70
CA PRO A 91 -13.88 -3.18 -5.74
C PRO A 91 -13.78 -4.46 -6.58
N ARG A 92 -13.41 -4.31 -7.86
CA ARG A 92 -13.13 -5.44 -8.77
C ARG A 92 -11.98 -6.30 -8.25
N ALA A 93 -10.91 -5.64 -7.83
CA ALA A 93 -9.81 -6.28 -7.13
C ALA A 93 -9.33 -5.39 -5.99
N ALA A 94 -8.87 -5.99 -4.90
CA ALA A 94 -8.36 -5.29 -3.74
C ALA A 94 -7.09 -5.92 -3.20
N VAL A 95 -6.23 -5.12 -2.57
CA VAL A 95 -5.07 -5.62 -1.83
C VAL A 95 -5.03 -5.07 -0.40
N ILE A 96 -4.65 -5.92 0.55
CA ILE A 96 -4.20 -5.53 1.88
C ILE A 96 -2.69 -5.79 1.94
N LEU A 97 -1.88 -4.73 1.86
CA LEU A 97 -0.43 -4.82 1.73
C LEU A 97 0.25 -5.37 2.98
N ASN A 98 -0.17 -4.87 4.12
CA ASN A 98 0.35 -5.26 5.44
C ASN A 98 -0.53 -4.66 6.55
N ILE A 99 -0.45 -5.24 7.74
CA ILE A 99 -1.10 -4.71 8.93
C ILE A 99 -0.08 -4.67 10.07
N THR A 100 0.33 -3.48 10.46
CA THR A 100 1.22 -3.22 11.60
C THR A 100 0.58 -2.16 12.51
N PRO A 101 0.94 -2.06 13.80
CA PRO A 101 0.32 -1.12 14.72
C PRO A 101 0.40 0.32 14.22
N ASP A 102 -0.77 0.92 13.98
CA ASP A 102 -0.96 2.33 13.65
C ASP A 102 -2.40 2.74 13.99
N HIS A 103 -2.65 4.01 14.26
CA HIS A 103 -3.99 4.56 14.54
C HIS A 103 -4.74 3.86 15.69
N ILE A 104 -4.01 3.34 16.70
CA ILE A 104 -4.61 2.63 17.84
C ILE A 104 -5.45 3.58 18.71
N GLU A 105 -5.12 4.87 18.76
CA GLU A 105 -5.95 5.89 19.41
C GLU A 105 -7.36 5.97 18.81
N ARG A 106 -7.51 5.66 17.53
CA ARG A 106 -8.83 5.64 16.83
C ARG A 106 -9.52 4.29 16.91
N HIS A 107 -8.79 3.22 16.61
CA HIS A 107 -9.36 1.87 16.54
C HIS A 107 -9.39 1.15 17.89
N HIS A 108 -8.66 1.66 18.90
CA HIS A 108 -8.52 1.16 20.27
C HIS A 108 -7.79 -0.18 20.38
N THR A 109 -7.96 -1.14 19.46
CA THR A 109 -7.26 -2.43 19.46
C THR A 109 -6.85 -2.84 18.05
N MET A 110 -5.84 -3.72 17.96
CA MET A 110 -5.41 -4.29 16.68
C MET A 110 -6.53 -5.09 16.00
N GLU A 111 -7.35 -5.80 16.76
CA GLU A 111 -8.48 -6.59 16.22
C GLU A 111 -9.48 -5.70 15.51
N ARG A 112 -9.78 -4.51 16.07
CA ARG A 112 -10.67 -3.52 15.44
C ARG A 112 -10.02 -2.89 14.21
N TYR A 113 -8.72 -2.63 14.26
CA TYR A 113 -7.98 -2.10 13.11
C TYR A 113 -7.95 -3.11 11.94
N VAL A 114 -7.67 -4.38 12.23
CA VAL A 114 -7.76 -5.48 11.25
C VAL A 114 -9.18 -5.61 10.69
N ALA A 115 -10.20 -5.56 11.57
CA ALA A 115 -11.60 -5.63 11.15
C ALA A 115 -11.99 -4.46 10.25
N ALA A 116 -11.56 -3.23 10.56
CA ALA A 116 -11.81 -2.06 9.73
C ALA A 116 -11.20 -2.22 8.32
N LYS A 117 -9.94 -2.69 8.20
CA LYS A 117 -9.32 -2.94 6.90
C LYS A 117 -9.96 -4.11 6.15
N ALA A 118 -10.40 -5.16 6.85
CA ALA A 118 -11.06 -6.31 6.26
C ALA A 118 -12.39 -5.95 5.57
N ARG A 119 -13.00 -4.81 5.90
CA ARG A 119 -14.20 -4.34 5.23
C ARG A 119 -13.99 -4.06 3.74
N ILE A 120 -12.75 -3.88 3.27
CA ILE A 120 -12.46 -3.66 1.84
C ILE A 120 -13.00 -4.80 0.96
N PHE A 121 -13.11 -6.01 1.50
CA PHE A 121 -13.65 -7.17 0.78
C PHE A 121 -15.03 -7.64 1.30
N GLU A 122 -15.70 -6.84 2.14
CA GLU A 122 -16.97 -7.20 2.77
C GLU A 122 -18.05 -7.57 1.76
N ASN A 123 -18.13 -6.87 0.63
CA ASN A 123 -19.12 -7.05 -0.42
C ASN A 123 -18.57 -7.80 -1.65
N MET A 124 -17.29 -8.22 -1.63
CA MET A 124 -16.68 -8.91 -2.75
C MET A 124 -17.19 -10.35 -2.88
N GLY A 125 -17.47 -10.75 -4.12
CA GLY A 125 -17.90 -12.10 -4.48
C GLY A 125 -16.80 -12.91 -5.18
N LYS A 126 -17.16 -14.04 -5.77
CA LYS A 126 -16.22 -14.95 -6.46
C LYS A 126 -15.60 -14.36 -7.72
N ASP A 127 -16.26 -13.40 -8.35
CA ASP A 127 -15.77 -12.70 -9.53
C ASP A 127 -14.77 -11.59 -9.21
N ASN A 128 -14.65 -11.24 -7.91
CA ASN A 128 -13.68 -10.29 -7.41
C ASN A 128 -12.44 -11.00 -6.88
N CYS A 129 -11.29 -10.30 -6.87
CA CYS A 129 -10.04 -10.87 -6.40
C CYS A 129 -9.46 -10.06 -5.23
N LEU A 130 -9.20 -10.74 -4.11
CA LEU A 130 -8.52 -10.20 -2.95
C LEU A 130 -7.07 -10.71 -2.92
N LEU A 131 -6.12 -9.79 -2.96
CA LEU A 131 -4.70 -10.10 -2.83
C LEU A 131 -4.23 -9.82 -1.39
N LEU A 132 -3.58 -10.79 -0.77
CA LEU A 132 -3.05 -10.69 0.60
C LEU A 132 -1.55 -10.99 0.64
N ASN A 133 -0.86 -10.34 1.56
CA ASN A 133 0.56 -10.56 1.80
C ASN A 133 0.78 -11.90 2.53
N ALA A 134 1.48 -12.82 1.89
CA ALA A 134 1.76 -14.13 2.47
C ALA A 134 2.68 -14.09 3.70
N GLU A 135 3.47 -13.02 3.88
CA GLU A 135 4.35 -12.81 5.04
C GLU A 135 3.67 -12.08 6.21
N ASP A 136 2.44 -11.55 6.04
CA ASP A 136 1.75 -10.82 7.10
C ASP A 136 1.09 -11.76 8.11
N GLU A 137 1.28 -11.49 9.39
CA GLU A 137 0.76 -12.32 10.50
C GLU A 137 -0.78 -12.38 10.55
N TYR A 138 -1.47 -11.37 9.99
CA TYR A 138 -2.93 -11.31 9.96
C TYR A 138 -3.55 -12.00 8.73
N THR A 139 -2.74 -12.38 7.75
CA THR A 139 -3.23 -13.04 6.52
C THR A 139 -4.08 -14.30 6.80
N PRO A 140 -3.72 -15.21 7.74
CA PRO A 140 -4.57 -16.37 8.04
C PRO A 140 -5.95 -16.00 8.59
N ILE A 141 -6.04 -14.89 9.34
CA ILE A 141 -7.30 -14.37 9.88
C ILE A 141 -8.15 -13.76 8.76
N LEU A 142 -7.52 -12.98 7.86
CA LEU A 142 -8.18 -12.36 6.71
C LEU A 142 -8.72 -13.41 5.74
N MET A 143 -7.95 -14.45 5.43
CA MET A 143 -8.38 -15.58 4.58
C MET A 143 -9.62 -16.29 5.15
N LYS A 144 -9.68 -16.51 6.46
CA LYS A 144 -10.85 -17.11 7.11
C LYS A 144 -12.10 -16.24 6.98
N LYS A 145 -11.96 -14.92 6.89
CA LYS A 145 -13.07 -13.97 6.70
C LYS A 145 -13.50 -13.86 5.25
N ALA A 146 -12.60 -14.00 4.28
CA ALA A 146 -12.83 -13.83 2.84
C ALA A 146 -13.46 -15.08 2.18
N LYS A 147 -14.49 -15.68 2.79
CA LYS A 147 -15.05 -16.97 2.35
C LYS A 147 -15.71 -16.95 0.97
N ASN A 148 -16.22 -15.81 0.55
CA ASN A 148 -16.98 -15.65 -0.69
C ASN A 148 -16.16 -15.03 -1.83
N THR A 149 -14.89 -14.68 -1.57
CA THR A 149 -14.03 -13.94 -2.50
C THR A 149 -12.92 -14.87 -3.01
N THR A 150 -12.47 -14.70 -4.23
CA THR A 150 -11.25 -15.35 -4.73
C THR A 150 -10.05 -14.71 -4.05
N VAL A 151 -9.32 -15.49 -3.22
CA VAL A 151 -8.13 -15.02 -2.51
C VAL A 151 -6.89 -15.48 -3.24
N CYS A 152 -6.00 -14.53 -3.52
CA CYS A 152 -4.67 -14.72 -4.05
C CYS A 152 -3.63 -14.20 -3.05
N LEU A 153 -2.38 -14.65 -3.17
CA LEU A 153 -1.31 -14.24 -2.28
C LEU A 153 -0.19 -13.55 -3.05
N PHE A 154 0.47 -12.58 -2.42
CA PHE A 154 1.77 -12.12 -2.92
C PHE A 154 2.87 -12.37 -1.90
N SER A 155 4.10 -12.63 -2.41
CA SER A 155 5.25 -13.01 -1.59
C SER A 155 6.57 -12.67 -2.27
N ILE A 156 7.56 -12.27 -1.47
CA ILE A 156 8.95 -12.14 -1.92
C ILE A 156 9.87 -13.24 -1.38
N SER A 157 9.38 -14.06 -0.44
CA SER A 157 10.19 -15.07 0.25
C SER A 157 9.81 -16.50 -0.10
N ARG A 158 8.62 -16.72 -0.67
CA ARG A 158 8.11 -18.06 -1.01
C ARG A 158 7.28 -18.03 -2.28
N ASP A 159 7.16 -19.18 -2.91
CA ASP A 159 6.30 -19.39 -4.06
C ASP A 159 4.81 -19.36 -3.66
N VAL A 160 3.94 -18.96 -4.60
CA VAL A 160 2.49 -18.94 -4.44
C VAL A 160 1.83 -19.67 -5.61
N GLU A 161 0.68 -20.31 -5.37
CA GLU A 161 -0.07 -21.01 -6.43
C GLU A 161 -0.80 -20.01 -7.34
N GLU A 162 -1.52 -19.05 -6.72
CA GLU A 162 -2.25 -17.97 -7.38
C GLU A 162 -1.89 -16.63 -6.73
N GLY A 163 -1.49 -15.65 -7.53
CA GLY A 163 -1.10 -14.32 -7.05
C GLY A 163 0.12 -13.76 -7.72
N ALA A 164 1.07 -13.23 -6.94
CA ALA A 164 2.32 -12.68 -7.46
C ALA A 164 3.50 -13.02 -6.54
N CYS A 165 4.66 -13.36 -7.09
CA CYS A 165 5.83 -13.65 -6.26
C CYS A 165 7.15 -13.30 -6.93
N LEU A 166 8.19 -13.24 -6.10
CA LEU A 166 9.57 -13.20 -6.55
C LEU A 166 10.01 -14.65 -6.86
N ASN A 167 10.37 -14.92 -8.10
CA ASN A 167 10.89 -16.21 -8.56
C ASN A 167 12.33 -16.01 -9.04
N GLY A 168 13.31 -16.34 -8.20
CA GLY A 168 14.70 -15.97 -8.45
C GLY A 168 14.86 -14.45 -8.44
N ALA A 169 15.24 -13.87 -9.58
CA ALA A 169 15.33 -12.43 -9.80
C ALA A 169 14.11 -11.85 -10.53
N ASP A 170 13.13 -12.67 -10.88
CA ASP A 170 11.97 -12.25 -11.66
C ASP A 170 10.74 -12.02 -10.78
N LEU A 171 10.08 -10.90 -10.98
CA LEU A 171 8.75 -10.61 -10.44
C LEU A 171 7.72 -11.23 -11.38
N VAL A 172 6.90 -12.15 -10.88
CA VAL A 172 5.97 -12.93 -11.69
C VAL A 172 4.55 -12.88 -11.13
N ILE A 173 3.57 -12.92 -12.04
CA ILE A 173 2.18 -13.16 -11.73
C ILE A 173 1.85 -14.61 -12.07
N LYS A 174 1.21 -15.32 -11.14
CA LYS A 174 0.67 -16.66 -11.35
C LYS A 174 -0.84 -16.60 -11.28
N ARG A 175 -1.48 -16.89 -12.40
CA ARG A 175 -2.93 -16.78 -12.49
C ARG A 175 -3.52 -17.75 -13.51
N ARG A 176 -4.49 -18.54 -13.07
CA ARG A 176 -5.21 -19.51 -13.92
C ARG A 176 -4.25 -20.44 -14.68
N GLY A 177 -3.26 -20.98 -13.98
CA GLY A 177 -2.26 -21.90 -14.54
C GLY A 177 -1.20 -21.24 -15.42
N LYS A 178 -1.20 -19.91 -15.56
CA LYS A 178 -0.16 -19.16 -16.30
C LYS A 178 0.86 -18.55 -15.34
N VAL A 179 2.11 -18.52 -15.76
CA VAL A 179 3.19 -17.79 -15.07
C VAL A 179 3.65 -16.68 -16.01
N LEU A 180 3.55 -15.45 -15.58
CA LEU A 180 3.77 -14.25 -16.39
C LEU A 180 4.85 -13.40 -15.71
N LYS A 181 6.02 -13.27 -16.33
CA LYS A 181 7.05 -12.32 -15.88
C LYS A 181 6.56 -10.90 -16.13
N VAL A 182 6.69 -10.02 -15.13
CA VAL A 182 6.35 -8.60 -15.22
C VAL A 182 7.58 -7.70 -15.22
N ALA A 183 8.65 -8.06 -14.52
CA ALA A 183 9.96 -7.38 -14.56
C ALA A 183 11.03 -8.22 -13.88
N GLY A 184 12.32 -7.95 -14.14
CA GLY A 184 13.44 -8.37 -13.29
C GLY A 184 13.69 -7.35 -12.17
N ILE A 185 14.22 -7.77 -11.03
CA ILE A 185 14.56 -6.84 -9.94
C ILE A 185 15.69 -5.86 -10.31
N ASP A 186 16.54 -6.23 -11.27
CA ASP A 186 17.63 -5.42 -11.83
C ASP A 186 17.13 -4.32 -12.77
N GLU A 187 15.90 -4.45 -13.30
CA GLU A 187 15.25 -3.44 -14.13
C GLU A 187 14.60 -2.34 -13.30
N LEU A 188 14.38 -2.55 -11.97
CA LEU A 188 13.66 -1.63 -11.10
C LEU A 188 14.53 -0.45 -10.66
N GLN A 189 13.99 0.76 -10.72
CA GLN A 189 14.60 1.93 -10.09
C GLN A 189 14.39 1.95 -8.56
N LEU A 190 13.38 1.24 -8.07
CA LEU A 190 13.09 1.07 -6.65
C LEU A 190 13.72 -0.22 -6.13
N THR A 191 14.58 -0.10 -5.12
CA THR A 191 15.22 -1.25 -4.47
C THR A 191 14.63 -1.54 -3.09
N GLY A 192 14.85 -2.76 -2.63
CA GLY A 192 14.47 -3.21 -1.29
C GLY A 192 13.15 -3.98 -1.23
N ASN A 193 13.09 -4.90 -0.28
CA ASN A 193 12.02 -5.90 -0.13
C ASN A 193 10.61 -5.29 -0.09
N GLN A 194 10.44 -4.15 0.58
CA GLN A 194 9.15 -3.49 0.65
C GLN A 194 8.70 -2.95 -0.71
N ASN A 195 9.63 -2.46 -1.52
CA ASN A 195 9.32 -1.97 -2.86
C ASN A 195 8.98 -3.14 -3.80
N TYR A 196 9.67 -4.26 -3.69
CA TYR A 196 9.32 -5.48 -4.45
C TYR A 196 7.92 -5.97 -4.10
N GLN A 197 7.53 -5.94 -2.82
CA GLN A 197 6.15 -6.23 -2.39
C GLN A 197 5.13 -5.25 -3.00
N ASN A 198 5.44 -3.95 -3.01
CA ASN A 198 4.56 -2.93 -3.62
C ASN A 198 4.41 -3.16 -5.13
N VAL A 199 5.50 -3.51 -5.83
CA VAL A 199 5.49 -3.81 -7.28
C VAL A 199 4.63 -5.05 -7.57
N LEU A 200 4.83 -6.15 -6.84
CA LEU A 200 4.04 -7.37 -7.00
C LEU A 200 2.54 -7.10 -6.80
N ALA A 201 2.20 -6.33 -5.75
CA ALA A 201 0.81 -5.98 -5.46
C ALA A 201 0.18 -5.11 -6.55
N ALA A 202 0.90 -4.07 -7.00
CA ALA A 202 0.42 -3.17 -8.06
C ALA A 202 0.27 -3.92 -9.41
N ALA A 203 1.28 -4.73 -9.79
CA ALA A 203 1.25 -5.50 -11.03
C ALA A 203 0.10 -6.50 -11.06
N PHE A 204 -0.15 -7.19 -9.93
CA PHE A 204 -1.27 -8.12 -9.84
C PHE A 204 -2.62 -7.40 -9.97
N LEU A 205 -2.81 -6.27 -9.30
CA LEU A 205 -4.03 -5.47 -9.44
C LEU A 205 -4.21 -4.95 -10.86
N ALA A 206 -3.14 -4.46 -11.50
CA ALA A 206 -3.17 -4.03 -12.90
C ALA A 206 -3.62 -5.17 -13.83
N TYR A 207 -3.06 -6.37 -13.64
CA TYR A 207 -3.42 -7.55 -14.41
C TYR A 207 -4.91 -7.93 -14.23
N GLU A 208 -5.43 -7.95 -13.00
CA GLU A 208 -6.86 -8.19 -12.71
C GLU A 208 -7.74 -7.03 -13.22
N GLY A 209 -7.18 -5.83 -13.38
CA GLY A 209 -7.80 -4.68 -14.03
C GLY A 209 -7.86 -4.79 -15.55
N GLY A 210 -7.19 -5.78 -16.15
CA GLY A 210 -7.15 -5.97 -17.61
C GLY A 210 -6.05 -5.14 -18.30
N ILE A 211 -5.09 -4.60 -17.57
CA ILE A 211 -3.97 -3.84 -18.15
C ILE A 211 -3.02 -4.79 -18.90
N PRO A 212 -2.61 -4.45 -20.13
CA PRO A 212 -1.66 -5.26 -20.89
C PRO A 212 -0.32 -5.45 -20.17
N LEU A 213 0.29 -6.63 -20.29
CA LEU A 213 1.57 -6.94 -19.62
C LEU A 213 2.70 -5.99 -20.02
N GLU A 214 2.73 -5.53 -21.24
CA GLU A 214 3.71 -4.55 -21.73
C GLU A 214 3.56 -3.22 -20.97
N ALA A 215 2.34 -2.72 -20.82
CA ALA A 215 2.07 -1.51 -20.05
C ALA A 215 2.38 -1.67 -18.55
N ILE A 216 2.15 -2.87 -17.98
CA ILE A 216 2.55 -3.20 -16.61
C ILE A 216 4.08 -3.13 -16.48
N HIS A 217 4.82 -3.76 -17.39
CA HIS A 217 6.28 -3.74 -17.41
C HIS A 217 6.81 -2.31 -17.52
N ASP A 218 6.37 -1.54 -18.52
CA ASP A 218 6.84 -0.18 -18.77
C ASP A 218 6.55 0.74 -17.57
N GLY A 219 5.36 0.62 -16.99
CA GLY A 219 4.99 1.36 -15.78
C GLY A 219 5.84 1.01 -14.56
N ILE A 220 6.38 -0.22 -14.48
CA ILE A 220 7.31 -0.65 -13.42
C ILE A 220 8.68 -0.02 -13.62
N ILE A 221 9.27 -0.17 -14.81
CA ILE A 221 10.68 0.23 -15.05
C ILE A 221 10.86 1.75 -15.08
N GLU A 222 9.84 2.50 -15.49
CA GLU A 222 9.89 3.96 -15.52
C GLU A 222 9.57 4.62 -14.17
N PHE A 223 9.04 3.87 -13.21
CA PHE A 223 8.63 4.41 -11.92
C PHE A 223 9.82 4.72 -11.00
N LYS A 224 10.09 6.01 -10.78
CA LYS A 224 11.22 6.52 -9.96
C LYS A 224 10.96 6.60 -8.46
N GLY A 225 9.77 6.21 -8.00
CA GLY A 225 9.36 6.36 -6.61
C GLY A 225 8.54 7.63 -6.36
N LEU A 226 8.28 7.89 -5.09
CA LEU A 226 7.49 9.03 -4.65
C LEU A 226 8.38 10.04 -3.94
N SER A 227 8.08 11.33 -4.12
CA SER A 227 8.64 12.38 -3.30
C SER A 227 8.38 12.12 -1.81
N HIS A 228 9.39 12.41 -0.99
CA HIS A 228 9.35 12.24 0.47
C HIS A 228 9.30 10.78 0.97
N ARG A 229 9.60 9.78 0.11
CA ARG A 229 9.72 8.38 0.51
C ARG A 229 11.04 7.80 0.01
N ILE A 230 12.03 7.77 0.91
CA ILE A 230 13.43 7.40 0.63
C ILE A 230 13.91 8.12 -0.64
N GLU A 231 13.44 9.34 -0.82
CA GLU A 231 13.72 10.17 -1.97
C GLU A 231 15.17 10.64 -1.92
N PHE A 232 15.97 10.25 -2.92
CA PHE A 232 17.32 10.80 -3.05
C PHE A 232 17.23 12.30 -3.35
N VAL A 233 17.84 13.12 -2.48
CA VAL A 233 17.82 14.58 -2.63
C VAL A 233 19.07 15.07 -3.34
N ARG A 234 20.24 14.68 -2.83
CA ARG A 234 21.55 15.03 -3.41
C ARG A 234 22.68 14.26 -2.73
N GLU A 235 23.86 14.35 -3.34
CA GLU A 235 25.12 14.03 -2.69
C GLU A 235 25.95 15.30 -2.49
N LEU A 236 26.55 15.44 -1.32
CA LEU A 236 27.46 16.54 -0.99
C LEU A 236 28.62 15.99 -0.17
N ASP A 237 29.85 16.23 -0.60
CA ASP A 237 31.09 15.80 0.05
C ASP A 237 31.12 14.29 0.38
N GLY A 238 30.60 13.45 -0.54
CA GLY A 238 30.51 12.00 -0.38
C GLY A 238 29.41 11.52 0.57
N VAL A 239 28.54 12.42 1.04
CA VAL A 239 27.37 12.11 1.87
C VAL A 239 26.12 12.20 1.02
N SER A 240 25.36 11.10 0.93
CA SER A 240 24.09 11.05 0.22
C SER A 240 22.95 11.43 1.17
N TYR A 241 22.10 12.34 0.74
CA TYR A 241 20.95 12.85 1.50
C TYR A 241 19.65 12.26 0.95
N TYR A 242 18.82 11.73 1.85
CA TYR A 242 17.53 11.15 1.53
C TYR A 242 16.42 11.78 2.34
N ASN A 243 15.26 11.97 1.73
CA ASN A 243 14.05 12.47 2.37
C ASN A 243 13.03 11.33 2.50
N ASP A 244 12.72 10.96 3.74
CA ASP A 244 11.71 9.94 4.07
C ASP A 244 10.66 10.50 5.05
N SER A 245 10.28 11.78 4.89
CA SER A 245 9.32 12.44 5.78
C SER A 245 7.91 11.82 5.77
N LYS A 246 7.61 10.94 4.82
CA LYS A 246 6.41 10.09 4.83
C LYS A 246 6.50 8.86 5.72
N ALA A 247 7.63 8.57 6.35
CA ALA A 247 7.75 7.54 7.37
C ALA A 247 7.14 8.04 8.70
N THR A 248 5.82 8.05 8.79
CA THR A 248 5.04 8.64 9.90
C THR A 248 4.77 7.67 11.04
N ASN A 249 5.32 6.47 11.01
CA ASN A 249 5.27 5.48 12.09
C ASN A 249 6.59 4.73 12.24
N THR A 250 6.77 4.04 13.37
CA THR A 250 8.02 3.35 13.71
C THR A 250 8.37 2.23 12.73
N ASP A 251 7.39 1.49 12.21
CA ASP A 251 7.61 0.41 11.26
C ASP A 251 8.13 0.94 9.91
N ALA A 252 7.55 2.04 9.40
CA ALA A 252 8.02 2.69 8.20
C ALA A 252 9.46 3.22 8.37
N ALA A 253 9.77 3.84 9.50
CA ALA A 253 11.11 4.34 9.78
C ALA A 253 12.16 3.22 9.91
N ILE A 254 11.80 2.08 10.52
CA ILE A 254 12.65 0.88 10.58
C ILE A 254 12.98 0.40 9.16
N LYS A 255 11.98 0.23 8.31
CA LYS A 255 12.17 -0.20 6.92
C LYS A 255 12.99 0.79 6.11
N GLY A 256 12.79 2.09 6.34
CA GLY A 256 13.63 3.14 5.76
C GLY A 256 15.09 2.98 6.14
N MET A 257 15.40 2.77 7.42
CA MET A 257 16.78 2.53 7.88
C MET A 257 17.39 1.23 7.33
N GLU A 258 16.57 0.19 7.16
CA GLU A 258 17.01 -1.12 6.65
C GLU A 258 17.32 -1.11 5.14
N THR A 259 16.88 -0.08 4.41
CA THR A 259 17.18 0.08 2.97
C THR A 259 18.65 0.35 2.70
N PHE A 260 19.40 0.87 3.69
CA PHE A 260 20.79 1.28 3.50
C PHE A 260 21.77 0.27 4.11
N ASP A 261 22.79 -0.10 3.35
CA ASP A 261 23.91 -0.94 3.82
C ASP A 261 25.03 -0.15 4.49
N ARG A 262 24.97 1.19 4.45
CA ARG A 262 25.96 2.11 5.05
C ARG A 262 25.44 2.69 6.37
N PRO A 263 26.34 3.11 7.30
CA PRO A 263 25.94 3.81 8.52
C PRO A 263 25.14 5.08 8.21
N ILE A 264 24.07 5.30 8.95
CA ILE A 264 23.11 6.38 8.75
C ILE A 264 23.30 7.49 9.78
N ILE A 265 23.18 8.74 9.37
CA ILE A 265 22.86 9.86 10.25
C ILE A 265 21.35 10.05 10.13
N LEU A 266 20.62 9.75 11.21
CA LEU A 266 19.15 9.82 11.22
C LEU A 266 18.71 11.14 11.84
N ILE A 267 17.93 11.91 11.08
CA ILE A 267 17.19 13.06 11.60
C ILE A 267 15.75 12.58 11.79
N ALA A 268 15.30 12.50 13.04
CA ALA A 268 13.97 12.02 13.39
C ALA A 268 13.23 13.04 14.26
N GLY A 269 11.91 13.09 14.09
CA GLY A 269 11.03 13.97 14.84
C GLY A 269 9.57 13.63 14.64
N GLY A 270 8.70 14.21 15.43
CA GLY A 270 7.26 14.04 15.25
C GLY A 270 6.48 14.02 16.56
N TYR A 271 5.19 13.73 16.42
CA TYR A 271 4.26 13.60 17.54
C TYR A 271 4.32 12.18 18.12
N ASP A 272 4.34 12.07 19.45
CA ASP A 272 4.29 10.77 20.14
C ASP A 272 2.89 10.17 20.02
N LYS A 273 2.79 9.05 19.31
CA LYS A 273 1.57 8.24 19.16
C LYS A 273 1.48 7.13 20.22
N HIS A 274 2.25 7.21 21.29
CA HIS A 274 2.34 6.20 22.35
C HIS A 274 2.60 4.78 21.83
N THR A 275 3.41 4.66 20.77
CA THR A 275 3.82 3.38 20.18
C THR A 275 5.04 2.81 20.91
N LYS A 276 5.12 1.47 20.99
CA LYS A 276 6.30 0.81 21.55
C LYS A 276 7.52 1.07 20.68
N LEU A 277 8.60 1.58 21.28
CA LEU A 277 9.81 1.99 20.58
C LEU A 277 10.93 0.92 20.58
N ASP A 278 10.76 -0.21 21.27
CA ASP A 278 11.81 -1.21 21.46
C ASP A 278 12.45 -1.67 20.14
N LYS A 279 11.63 -2.01 19.13
CA LYS A 279 12.11 -2.43 17.80
C LYS A 279 12.82 -1.28 17.08
N PHE A 280 12.26 -0.08 17.14
CA PHE A 280 12.84 1.12 16.54
C PHE A 280 14.21 1.40 17.15
N MET A 281 14.33 1.43 18.48
CA MET A 281 15.60 1.67 19.18
C MET A 281 16.63 0.57 18.91
N LYS A 282 16.21 -0.68 18.78
CA LYS A 282 17.09 -1.78 18.37
C LYS A 282 17.70 -1.52 16.98
N THR A 283 16.87 -1.09 16.01
CA THR A 283 17.33 -0.77 14.66
C THR A 283 18.22 0.46 14.65
N VAL A 284 17.88 1.50 15.41
CA VAL A 284 18.71 2.69 15.59
C VAL A 284 20.10 2.30 16.09
N LYS A 285 20.21 1.50 17.17
CA LYS A 285 21.50 1.01 17.71
C LYS A 285 22.31 0.21 16.69
N ALA A 286 21.66 -0.52 15.78
CA ALA A 286 22.33 -1.36 14.81
C ALA A 286 22.79 -0.60 13.54
N ARG A 287 22.07 0.44 13.11
CA ARG A 287 22.23 1.07 11.80
C ARG A 287 22.63 2.56 11.85
N VAL A 288 22.34 3.25 12.96
CA VAL A 288 22.47 4.69 13.05
C VAL A 288 23.76 5.07 13.76
N LYS A 289 24.63 5.80 13.05
CA LYS A 289 25.90 6.36 13.60
C LYS A 289 25.64 7.59 14.45
N CYS A 290 24.66 8.40 14.09
CA CYS A 290 24.29 9.63 14.81
C CYS A 290 22.78 9.83 14.69
N LEU A 291 22.11 10.08 15.83
CA LEU A 291 20.68 10.38 15.88
C LEU A 291 20.50 11.85 16.26
N ILE A 292 19.79 12.60 15.41
CA ILE A 292 19.43 14.01 15.62
C ILE A 292 17.92 14.05 15.83
N LEU A 293 17.48 14.47 17.01
CA LEU A 293 16.08 14.55 17.38
C LEU A 293 15.53 15.96 17.19
N LEU A 294 14.35 16.06 16.56
CA LEU A 294 13.62 17.30 16.36
C LEU A 294 12.27 17.23 17.07
N GLY A 295 11.99 18.19 17.96
CA GLY A 295 10.72 18.30 18.69
C GLY A 295 10.79 17.83 20.13
N LEU A 296 9.94 18.44 20.99
CA LEU A 296 9.95 18.26 22.45
C LEU A 296 9.55 16.85 22.91
N SER A 297 8.70 16.17 22.18
CA SER A 297 8.21 14.82 22.55
C SER A 297 9.26 13.72 22.45
N LEU A 298 10.41 13.97 21.83
CA LEU A 298 11.47 12.99 21.63
C LEU A 298 12.62 13.11 22.65
N ILE A 299 12.65 14.16 23.46
CA ILE A 299 13.69 14.37 24.51
C ILE A 299 13.62 13.23 25.55
N HIS A 300 12.44 12.69 25.82
CA HIS A 300 12.25 11.58 26.75
C HIS A 300 12.64 10.17 26.22
N ILE A 301 13.08 10.08 24.96
CA ILE A 301 13.50 8.81 24.35
C ILE A 301 15.03 8.60 24.52
N SER A 302 15.75 9.63 24.89
CA SER A 302 17.22 9.62 24.99
C SER A 302 17.75 9.23 26.37
N GLU A 303 16.90 9.06 27.38
CA GLU A 303 17.21 8.53 28.71
C GLU A 303 16.89 7.03 28.77
#